data_68f55a2c811c2bb9596f2e5c325ff8cb
#
_entry.id   68f55a2c811c2bb9596f2e5c325ff8cb
#
_cell.length_a   1.000
_cell.length_b   1.000
_cell.length_c   1.000
_cell.angle_alpha   90.00
_cell.angle_beta   90.00
_cell.angle_gamma   90.00
#
_symmetry.space_group_name_H-M   'P 1'
#
loop_
_entity.id
_entity.type
_entity.pdbx_description
1 polymer ?
#
loop_
_entity_poly.entity_id
_entity_poly.type
_entity_poly.pdbx_seq_one_letter_code
_entity_poly.pdbx_strand_id
1 'polypeptide(L)'
;MWKWNSRARRYYNDETGQFMPRTTVLNYVQGSINAGGLVTDTLADLVTQGRLSPPDWRDMMREEIKREYIRQYLLGIGGRDQMTFEDWGRLGGMLKEQYGYLEGFYKEIDKLSEGQVAVRARMYSASAREAYERANGQAWGGAPLPAYPGDGSTICLTNCACNWEIHSAEAEEERMRWTCYWRLGAVKTEHCDDCVGRAMTWNPLIVEAA
;
A
#
# COMPACT_ATOMS: atom_id res chain seq x y z
N MET A 1 -15.66 8.63 7.66
CA MET A 1 -14.30 7.98 7.49
C MET A 1 -14.15 6.94 8.59
N TRP A 2 -13.38 5.86 8.38
CA TRP A 2 -13.14 4.92 9.47
C TRP A 2 -11.93 5.33 10.31
N LYS A 3 -11.90 4.86 11.57
CA LYS A 3 -10.83 5.05 12.53
C LYS A 3 -10.37 3.71 13.10
N TRP A 4 -9.15 3.67 13.59
CA TRP A 4 -8.62 2.52 14.31
C TRP A 4 -8.96 2.59 15.80
N ASN A 5 -9.49 1.52 16.35
CA ASN A 5 -9.67 1.36 17.79
C ASN A 5 -8.57 0.43 18.33
N SER A 6 -7.59 0.99 19.00
CA SER A 6 -6.42 0.25 19.51
C SER A 6 -6.77 -0.79 20.56
N ARG A 7 -7.82 -0.57 21.36
CA ARG A 7 -8.29 -1.53 22.40
C ARG A 7 -8.99 -2.73 21.75
N ALA A 8 -9.88 -2.47 20.79
CA ALA A 8 -10.61 -3.52 20.07
C ALA A 8 -9.77 -4.12 18.91
N ARG A 9 -8.68 -3.46 18.51
CA ARG A 9 -7.83 -3.82 17.37
C ARG A 9 -8.64 -4.03 16.09
N ARG A 10 -9.54 -3.08 15.83
CA ARG A 10 -10.46 -3.09 14.68
C ARG A 10 -10.74 -1.69 14.19
N TYR A 11 -10.98 -1.57 12.89
CA TYR A 11 -11.52 -0.35 12.32
C TYR A 11 -13.01 -0.20 12.66
N TYR A 12 -13.43 1.03 12.86
CA TYR A 12 -14.85 1.38 13.04
C TYR A 12 -15.19 2.61 12.20
N ASN A 13 -16.46 2.72 11.82
CA ASN A 13 -16.98 3.91 11.17
C ASN A 13 -17.17 5.01 12.23
N ASP A 14 -16.52 6.15 12.04
CA ASP A 14 -16.53 7.27 12.98
C ASP A 14 -17.92 7.91 13.15
N GLU A 15 -18.78 7.81 12.12
CA GLU A 15 -20.11 8.39 12.13
C GLU A 15 -21.14 7.48 12.83
N THR A 16 -21.00 6.18 12.66
CA THR A 16 -21.95 5.19 13.19
C THR A 16 -21.47 4.46 14.43
N GLY A 17 -20.18 4.54 14.75
CA GLY A 17 -19.53 3.77 15.82
C GLY A 17 -19.43 2.26 15.56
N GLN A 18 -19.91 1.77 14.42
CA GLN A 18 -19.94 0.34 14.11
C GLN A 18 -18.56 -0.16 13.66
N PHE A 19 -18.15 -1.33 14.15
CA PHE A 19 -16.94 -2.00 13.68
C PHE A 19 -17.09 -2.47 12.24
N MET A 20 -16.04 -2.27 11.46
CA MET A 20 -16.01 -2.64 10.05
C MET A 20 -15.45 -4.04 9.87
N PRO A 21 -16.09 -4.90 9.07
CA PRO A 21 -15.49 -6.16 8.63
C PRO A 21 -14.17 -5.91 7.90
N ARG A 22 -13.17 -6.74 8.15
CA ARG A 22 -11.86 -6.64 7.49
C ARG A 22 -11.98 -6.67 5.96
N THR A 23 -12.86 -7.51 5.43
CA THR A 23 -13.13 -7.60 3.99
C THR A 23 -13.61 -6.28 3.41
N THR A 24 -14.47 -5.53 4.13
CA THR A 24 -14.94 -4.21 3.71
C THR A 24 -13.77 -3.21 3.61
N VAL A 25 -12.87 -3.21 4.61
CA VAL A 25 -11.67 -2.37 4.60
C VAL A 25 -10.78 -2.69 3.40
N LEU A 26 -10.48 -3.97 3.17
CA LEU A 26 -9.63 -4.42 2.07
C LEU A 26 -10.24 -4.12 0.68
N ASN A 27 -11.56 -4.28 0.54
CA ASN A 27 -12.26 -3.92 -0.69
C ASN A 27 -12.17 -2.42 -0.98
N TYR A 28 -12.27 -1.58 0.05
CA TYR A 28 -12.11 -0.14 -0.11
C TYR A 28 -10.68 0.24 -0.48
N VAL A 29 -9.68 -0.35 0.17
CA VAL A 29 -8.25 -0.19 -0.17
C VAL A 29 -8.03 -0.53 -1.65
N GLN A 30 -8.51 -1.69 -2.10
CA GLN A 30 -8.38 -2.11 -3.49
C GLN A 30 -9.13 -1.19 -4.46
N GLY A 31 -10.34 -0.78 -4.11
CA GLY A 31 -11.14 0.17 -4.90
C GLY A 31 -10.43 1.51 -5.08
N SER A 32 -9.79 2.01 -4.01
CA SER A 32 -8.98 3.24 -4.06
C SER A 32 -7.78 3.10 -4.99
N ILE A 33 -7.02 1.99 -4.89
CA ILE A 33 -5.89 1.69 -5.77
C ILE A 33 -6.34 1.62 -7.24
N ASN A 34 -7.46 0.95 -7.51
CA ASN A 34 -8.01 0.85 -8.86
C ASN A 34 -8.40 2.24 -9.42
N ALA A 35 -9.00 3.09 -8.58
CA ALA A 35 -9.33 4.46 -8.98
C ALA A 35 -8.08 5.30 -9.31
N GLY A 36 -7.03 5.18 -8.49
CA GLY A 36 -5.72 5.78 -8.78
C GLY A 36 -5.13 5.26 -10.09
N GLY A 37 -5.27 3.95 -10.35
CA GLY A 37 -4.86 3.32 -11.61
C GLY A 37 -5.52 3.94 -12.85
N LEU A 38 -6.82 4.26 -12.79
CA LEU A 38 -7.51 4.95 -13.89
C LEU A 38 -6.98 6.35 -14.12
N VAL A 39 -6.57 7.06 -13.07
CA VAL A 39 -5.95 8.39 -13.22
C VAL A 39 -4.58 8.27 -13.88
N THR A 40 -3.74 7.34 -13.44
CA THR A 40 -2.41 7.13 -14.02
C THR A 40 -2.47 6.65 -15.48
N ASP A 41 -3.48 5.84 -15.83
CA ASP A 41 -3.74 5.45 -17.23
C ASP A 41 -4.09 6.67 -18.08
N THR A 42 -5.00 7.51 -17.61
CA THR A 42 -5.39 8.74 -18.32
C THR A 42 -4.17 9.65 -18.55
N LEU A 43 -3.30 9.79 -17.54
CA LEU A 43 -2.07 10.56 -17.69
C LEU A 43 -1.10 9.94 -18.69
N ALA A 44 -0.99 8.59 -18.72
CA ALA A 44 -0.19 7.87 -19.69
C ALA A 44 -0.70 8.10 -21.14
N ASP A 45 -2.01 7.98 -21.33
CA ASP A 45 -2.64 8.23 -22.65
C ASP A 45 -2.41 9.67 -23.13
N LEU A 46 -2.55 10.65 -22.24
CA LEU A 46 -2.36 12.07 -22.59
C LEU A 46 -0.93 12.38 -23.02
N VAL A 47 0.07 11.84 -22.35
CA VAL A 47 1.47 12.09 -22.70
C VAL A 47 1.87 11.36 -23.99
N THR A 48 1.43 10.12 -24.17
CA THR A 48 1.75 9.34 -25.39
C THR A 48 1.07 9.89 -26.65
N GLN A 49 -0.11 10.51 -26.49
CA GLN A 49 -0.80 11.22 -27.56
C GLN A 49 -0.26 12.63 -27.81
N GLY A 50 0.76 13.09 -27.09
CA GLY A 50 1.30 14.46 -27.23
C GLY A 50 0.35 15.56 -26.74
N ARG A 51 -0.72 15.22 -26.00
CA ARG A 51 -1.70 16.14 -25.43
C ARG A 51 -1.26 16.73 -24.09
N LEU A 52 -0.27 16.13 -23.46
CA LEU A 52 0.37 16.56 -22.23
C LEU A 52 1.88 16.54 -22.44
N SER A 53 2.58 17.60 -22.06
CA SER A 53 4.04 17.61 -22.17
C SER A 53 4.67 16.64 -21.17
N PRO A 54 5.82 16.01 -21.46
CA PRO A 54 6.49 15.13 -20.50
C PRO A 54 6.79 15.79 -19.13
N PRO A 55 7.23 17.06 -19.04
CA PRO A 55 7.37 17.74 -17.75
C PRO A 55 6.07 17.87 -16.97
N ASP A 56 4.98 18.29 -17.63
CA ASP A 56 3.67 18.43 -16.98
C ASP A 56 3.15 17.05 -16.53
N TRP A 57 3.33 16.02 -17.36
CA TRP A 57 3.00 14.64 -17.01
C TRP A 57 3.74 14.19 -15.75
N ARG A 58 5.04 14.41 -15.65
CA ARG A 58 5.84 14.08 -14.48
C ARG A 58 5.29 14.75 -13.23
N ASP A 59 4.98 16.04 -13.33
CA ASP A 59 4.48 16.81 -12.18
C ASP A 59 3.07 16.33 -11.75
N MET A 60 2.19 16.02 -12.71
CA MET A 60 0.87 15.44 -12.41
C MET A 60 0.97 14.03 -11.82
N MET A 61 1.86 13.18 -12.35
CA MET A 61 2.14 11.86 -11.78
C MET A 61 2.65 11.97 -10.33
N ARG A 62 3.53 12.93 -10.07
CA ARG A 62 4.07 13.18 -8.72
C ARG A 62 2.98 13.54 -7.72
N GLU A 63 2.03 14.39 -8.10
CA GLU A 63 0.90 14.74 -7.24
C GLU A 63 -0.07 13.55 -7.05
N GLU A 64 -0.29 12.73 -8.08
CA GLU A 64 -1.12 11.54 -7.96
C GLU A 64 -0.50 10.50 -7.03
N ILE A 65 0.79 10.19 -7.18
CA ILE A 65 1.55 9.30 -6.31
C ILE A 65 1.44 9.78 -4.85
N LYS A 66 1.69 11.06 -4.60
CA LYS A 66 1.59 11.66 -3.27
C LYS A 66 0.19 11.48 -2.67
N ARG A 67 -0.86 11.80 -3.45
CA ARG A 67 -2.25 11.69 -3.02
C ARG A 67 -2.61 10.26 -2.64
N GLU A 68 -2.23 9.29 -3.49
CA GLU A 68 -2.56 7.89 -3.26
C GLU A 68 -1.80 7.31 -2.06
N TYR A 69 -0.49 7.59 -1.92
CA TYR A 69 0.30 7.14 -0.77
C TYR A 69 -0.22 7.72 0.55
N ILE A 70 -0.54 9.01 0.59
CA ILE A 70 -1.15 9.64 1.77
C ILE A 70 -2.49 8.97 2.09
N ARG A 71 -3.34 8.76 1.09
CA ARG A 71 -4.65 8.12 1.27
C ARG A 71 -4.50 6.72 1.85
N GLN A 72 -3.65 5.89 1.25
CA GLN A 72 -3.44 4.52 1.69
C GLN A 72 -2.85 4.46 3.10
N TYR A 73 -1.89 5.32 3.41
CA TYR A 73 -1.31 5.39 4.75
C TYR A 73 -2.36 5.79 5.80
N LEU A 74 -3.16 6.81 5.51
CA LEU A 74 -4.25 7.26 6.39
C LEU A 74 -5.30 6.16 6.61
N LEU A 75 -5.62 5.39 5.58
CA LEU A 75 -6.50 4.23 5.70
C LEU A 75 -5.91 3.17 6.63
N GLY A 76 -4.63 2.86 6.48
CA GLY A 76 -3.93 1.84 7.28
C GLY A 76 -3.77 2.23 8.74
N ILE A 77 -3.44 3.50 9.04
CA ILE A 77 -3.28 3.97 10.42
C ILE A 77 -4.63 4.26 11.12
N GLY A 78 -5.72 4.42 10.34
CA GLY A 78 -7.06 4.69 10.89
C GLY A 78 -7.42 6.16 11.03
N GLY A 79 -6.85 7.02 10.19
CA GLY A 79 -7.21 8.43 10.08
C GLY A 79 -6.06 9.40 10.41
N ARG A 80 -6.25 10.65 10.04
CA ARG A 80 -5.23 11.69 10.17
C ARG A 80 -4.88 12.00 11.63
N ASP A 81 -5.83 11.90 12.51
CA ASP A 81 -5.69 12.11 13.96
C ASP A 81 -4.92 10.99 14.66
N GLN A 82 -4.68 9.87 13.99
CA GLN A 82 -3.85 8.76 14.46
C GLN A 82 -2.38 8.87 13.99
N MET A 83 -2.08 9.79 13.06
CA MET A 83 -0.73 9.99 12.52
C MET A 83 0.20 10.61 13.56
N THR A 84 1.34 9.97 13.78
CA THR A 84 2.45 10.51 14.57
C THR A 84 3.43 11.29 13.68
N PHE A 85 4.39 11.98 14.30
CA PHE A 85 5.48 12.65 13.58
C PHE A 85 6.34 11.61 12.82
N GLU A 86 6.59 10.45 13.44
CA GLU A 86 7.35 9.35 12.83
C GLU A 86 6.62 8.77 11.63
N ASP A 87 5.29 8.69 11.67
CA ASP A 87 4.49 8.22 10.54
C ASP A 87 4.61 9.14 9.33
N TRP A 88 4.59 10.46 9.55
CA TRP A 88 4.87 11.43 8.48
C TRP A 88 6.28 11.28 7.91
N GLY A 89 7.27 10.99 8.76
CA GLY A 89 8.65 10.70 8.34
C GLY A 89 8.75 9.43 7.48
N ARG A 90 8.09 8.33 7.89
CA ARG A 90 8.04 7.07 7.13
C ARG A 90 7.38 7.27 5.77
N LEU A 91 6.22 7.91 5.75
CA LEU A 91 5.51 8.24 4.51
C LEU A 91 6.35 9.11 3.58
N GLY A 92 7.05 10.11 4.13
CA GLY A 92 7.98 10.96 3.39
C GLY A 92 9.13 10.18 2.76
N GLY A 93 9.67 9.18 3.47
CA GLY A 93 10.69 8.26 2.96
C GLY A 93 10.18 7.46 1.76
N MET A 94 8.98 6.85 1.87
CA MET A 94 8.35 6.10 0.78
C MET A 94 8.11 6.99 -0.45
N LEU A 95 7.60 8.20 -0.26
CA LEU A 95 7.37 9.15 -1.36
C LEU A 95 8.67 9.55 -2.05
N LYS A 96 9.75 9.78 -1.30
CA LYS A 96 11.07 10.10 -1.86
C LYS A 96 11.58 8.99 -2.78
N GLU A 97 11.40 7.74 -2.39
CA GLU A 97 11.76 6.57 -3.19
C GLU A 97 10.96 6.51 -4.49
N GLN A 98 9.63 6.65 -4.40
CA GLN A 98 8.74 6.65 -5.57
C GLN A 98 9.05 7.79 -6.54
N TYR A 99 9.40 8.96 -6.02
CA TYR A 99 9.82 10.07 -6.87
C TYR A 99 11.16 9.80 -7.55
N GLY A 100 12.07 9.06 -6.92
CA GLY A 100 13.31 8.60 -7.56
C GLY A 100 13.02 7.68 -8.76
N TYR A 101 12.10 6.71 -8.60
CA TYR A 101 11.66 5.85 -9.71
C TYR A 101 10.96 6.64 -10.82
N LEU A 102 10.12 7.60 -10.47
CA LEU A 102 9.43 8.45 -11.45
C LEU A 102 10.42 9.29 -12.28
N GLU A 103 11.46 9.84 -11.65
CA GLU A 103 12.51 10.58 -12.39
C GLU A 103 13.28 9.68 -13.38
N GLY A 104 13.53 8.43 -13.00
CA GLY A 104 14.10 7.43 -13.92
C GLY A 104 13.17 7.13 -15.08
N PHE A 105 11.88 6.94 -14.83
CA PHE A 105 10.87 6.70 -15.85
C PHE A 105 10.71 7.89 -16.77
N TYR A 106 10.63 9.10 -16.26
CA TYR A 106 10.53 10.34 -17.01
C TYR A 106 11.66 10.51 -18.04
N LYS A 107 12.90 10.18 -17.67
CA LYS A 107 14.06 10.26 -18.55
C LYS A 107 14.01 9.32 -19.76
N GLU A 108 13.21 8.27 -19.66
CA GLU A 108 13.08 7.22 -20.68
C GLU A 108 11.76 7.30 -21.46
N ILE A 109 10.83 8.18 -21.09
CA ILE A 109 9.44 8.15 -21.56
C ILE A 109 9.33 8.20 -23.09
N ASP A 110 10.16 9.02 -23.75
CA ASP A 110 10.18 9.16 -25.21
C ASP A 110 10.69 7.92 -25.95
N LYS A 111 11.28 6.95 -25.23
CA LYS A 111 11.82 5.71 -25.81
C LYS A 111 10.85 4.53 -25.63
N LEU A 112 9.77 4.72 -24.92
CA LEU A 112 8.83 3.67 -24.55
C LEU A 112 7.62 3.67 -25.47
N SER A 113 7.08 2.49 -25.73
CA SER A 113 5.79 2.36 -26.40
C SER A 113 4.65 2.79 -25.46
N GLU A 114 3.51 3.18 -26.03
CA GLU A 114 2.29 3.55 -25.30
C GLU A 114 1.92 2.51 -24.24
N GLY A 115 1.92 1.21 -24.59
CA GLY A 115 1.63 0.12 -23.66
C GLY A 115 2.64 0.02 -22.51
N GLN A 116 3.93 0.28 -22.77
CA GLN A 116 4.97 0.29 -21.73
C GLN A 116 4.79 1.47 -20.78
N VAL A 117 4.42 2.65 -21.31
CA VAL A 117 4.12 3.83 -20.48
C VAL A 117 2.92 3.55 -19.57
N ALA A 118 1.82 3.01 -20.11
CA ALA A 118 0.62 2.68 -19.36
C ALA A 118 0.90 1.67 -18.24
N VAL A 119 1.60 0.56 -18.55
CA VAL A 119 1.94 -0.47 -17.55
C VAL A 119 2.80 0.11 -16.43
N ARG A 120 3.85 0.89 -16.75
CA ARG A 120 4.72 1.50 -15.74
C ARG A 120 3.99 2.55 -14.90
N ALA A 121 3.09 3.35 -15.51
CA ALA A 121 2.29 4.32 -14.78
C ALA A 121 1.36 3.66 -13.74
N ARG A 122 0.70 2.56 -14.09
CA ARG A 122 -0.14 1.77 -13.17
C ARG A 122 0.62 1.22 -11.95
N MET A 123 1.90 0.90 -12.10
CA MET A 123 2.71 0.37 -11.00
C MET A 123 2.78 1.32 -9.82
N TYR A 124 2.72 2.65 -10.03
CA TYR A 124 2.74 3.63 -8.95
C TYR A 124 1.47 3.60 -8.09
N SER A 125 0.29 3.40 -8.69
CA SER A 125 -0.95 3.23 -7.93
C SER A 125 -0.97 1.89 -7.21
N ALA A 126 -0.48 0.82 -7.85
CA ALA A 126 -0.41 -0.51 -7.25
C ALA A 126 0.54 -0.55 -6.05
N SER A 127 1.71 0.13 -6.13
CA SER A 127 2.70 0.19 -5.05
C SER A 127 2.20 0.90 -3.79
N ALA A 128 1.19 1.77 -3.92
CA ALA A 128 0.61 2.46 -2.77
C ALA A 128 -0.05 1.50 -1.75
N ARG A 129 -0.33 0.24 -2.11
CA ARG A 129 -0.74 -0.80 -1.17
C ARG A 129 0.26 -0.98 -0.03
N GLU A 130 1.55 -0.91 -0.32
CA GLU A 130 2.60 -0.98 0.69
C GLU A 130 2.39 0.08 1.79
N ALA A 131 1.98 1.29 1.43
CA ALA A 131 1.71 2.35 2.40
C ALA A 131 0.58 1.97 3.37
N TYR A 132 -0.50 1.35 2.86
CA TYR A 132 -1.57 0.82 3.70
C TYR A 132 -1.07 -0.27 4.65
N GLU A 133 -0.34 -1.26 4.15
CA GLU A 133 0.11 -2.41 4.94
C GLU A 133 1.13 -1.99 6.02
N ARG A 134 2.05 -1.07 5.70
CA ARG A 134 2.98 -0.51 6.69
C ARG A 134 2.25 0.27 7.78
N ALA A 135 1.30 1.11 7.41
CA ALA A 135 0.50 1.88 8.35
C ALA A 135 -0.39 0.98 9.22
N ASN A 136 -0.96 -0.08 8.64
CA ASN A 136 -1.72 -1.08 9.41
C ASN A 136 -0.83 -1.79 10.45
N GLY A 137 0.41 -2.16 10.10
CA GLY A 137 1.38 -2.69 11.07
C GLY A 137 1.69 -1.71 12.20
N GLN A 138 1.78 -0.40 11.91
CA GLN A 138 1.94 0.65 12.94
C GLN A 138 0.70 0.76 13.83
N ALA A 139 -0.50 0.70 13.29
CA ALA A 139 -1.76 0.71 14.05
C ALA A 139 -1.84 -0.47 15.05
N TRP A 140 -1.23 -1.60 14.72
CA TRP A 140 -1.09 -2.77 15.59
C TRP A 140 0.03 -2.64 16.63
N GLY A 141 0.64 -1.46 16.78
CA GLY A 141 1.71 -1.20 17.76
C GLY A 141 3.11 -1.42 17.23
N GLY A 142 3.31 -1.28 15.90
CA GLY A 142 4.62 -1.34 15.27
C GLY A 142 5.13 -2.75 14.99
N ALA A 143 4.24 -3.69 14.59
CA ALA A 143 4.63 -5.04 14.22
C ALA A 143 5.79 -5.05 13.20
N PRO A 144 6.96 -5.65 13.50
CA PRO A 144 8.13 -5.63 12.64
C PRO A 144 8.03 -6.69 11.54
N LEU A 145 7.10 -6.47 10.60
CA LEU A 145 6.84 -7.39 9.49
C LEU A 145 8.03 -7.43 8.52
N PRO A 146 8.47 -8.62 8.06
CA PRO A 146 9.69 -8.78 7.26
C PRO A 146 9.56 -8.29 5.81
N ALA A 147 8.35 -8.17 5.30
CA ALA A 147 8.06 -7.73 3.94
C ALA A 147 6.62 -7.20 3.85
N TYR A 148 6.31 -6.46 2.79
CA TYR A 148 4.96 -5.91 2.60
C TYR A 148 4.43 -6.21 1.20
N PRO A 149 3.13 -6.47 1.04
CA PRO A 149 2.51 -6.55 -0.28
C PRO A 149 2.72 -5.25 -1.08
N GLY A 150 3.28 -5.36 -2.28
CA GLY A 150 3.57 -4.21 -3.12
C GLY A 150 4.95 -3.58 -2.94
N ASP A 151 5.79 -4.08 -2.03
CA ASP A 151 7.15 -3.58 -1.75
C ASP A 151 8.22 -4.04 -2.77
N GLY A 152 7.83 -4.77 -3.80
CA GLY A 152 8.74 -5.31 -4.81
C GLY A 152 9.50 -6.57 -4.41
N SER A 153 9.31 -7.08 -3.19
CA SER A 153 10.03 -8.26 -2.67
C SER A 153 9.49 -9.61 -3.15
N THR A 154 8.52 -9.61 -4.06
CA THR A 154 7.93 -10.80 -4.68
C THR A 154 7.94 -10.70 -6.21
N ILE A 155 7.81 -11.82 -6.92
CA ILE A 155 7.76 -11.87 -8.40
C ILE A 155 6.64 -10.98 -8.96
N CYS A 156 5.51 -10.84 -8.27
CA CYS A 156 4.43 -9.95 -8.70
C CYS A 156 4.71 -8.46 -8.46
N LEU A 157 5.86 -8.13 -7.85
CA LEU A 157 6.32 -6.77 -7.57
C LEU A 157 5.22 -5.91 -6.90
N THR A 158 4.98 -4.72 -7.47
CA THR A 158 3.95 -3.78 -6.98
C THR A 158 2.51 -4.28 -7.20
N ASN A 159 2.30 -5.24 -8.12
CA ASN A 159 0.98 -5.81 -8.42
C ASN A 159 0.54 -6.88 -7.40
N CYS A 160 1.16 -6.95 -6.24
CA CYS A 160 0.78 -7.86 -5.17
C CYS A 160 -0.56 -7.44 -4.56
N ALA A 161 -1.57 -8.30 -4.63
CA ALA A 161 -2.88 -8.09 -4.01
C ALA A 161 -3.03 -8.80 -2.65
N CYS A 162 -1.97 -9.44 -2.16
CA CYS A 162 -1.93 -10.06 -0.84
C CYS A 162 -2.05 -9.02 0.28
N ASN A 163 -2.18 -9.48 1.51
CA ASN A 163 -2.30 -8.61 2.67
C ASN A 163 -1.85 -9.33 3.93
N TRP A 164 -1.39 -8.56 4.92
CA TRP A 164 -1.18 -9.07 6.27
C TRP A 164 -2.47 -9.11 7.07
N GLU A 165 -2.69 -10.21 7.76
CA GLU A 165 -3.70 -10.36 8.78
C GLU A 165 -3.00 -10.54 10.13
N ILE A 166 -3.12 -9.53 11.01
CA ILE A 166 -2.55 -9.56 12.35
C ILE A 166 -3.67 -9.93 13.31
N HIS A 167 -3.52 -11.05 14.04
CA HIS A 167 -4.57 -11.59 14.91
C HIS A 167 -4.41 -11.16 16.36
N SER A 168 -3.19 -11.13 16.86
CA SER A 168 -2.91 -10.72 18.22
C SER A 168 -1.65 -9.88 18.30
N ALA A 169 -1.59 -9.06 19.34
CA ALA A 169 -0.40 -8.40 19.82
C ALA A 169 -0.41 -8.53 21.33
N GLU A 170 0.52 -9.28 21.88
CA GLU A 170 0.58 -9.63 23.30
C GLU A 170 1.86 -9.05 23.90
N ALA A 171 1.74 -8.47 25.09
CA ALA A 171 2.90 -8.06 25.86
C ALA A 171 3.33 -9.27 26.71
N GLU A 172 4.56 -9.72 26.52
CA GLU A 172 5.15 -10.82 27.29
C GLU A 172 6.45 -10.29 27.91
N GLU A 173 6.44 -10.05 29.24
CA GLU A 173 7.51 -9.38 29.97
C GLU A 173 7.84 -7.99 29.39
N GLU A 174 9.03 -7.82 28.79
CA GLU A 174 9.48 -6.56 28.18
C GLU A 174 9.36 -6.56 26.64
N ARG A 175 8.68 -7.57 26.06
CA ARG A 175 8.56 -7.75 24.61
C ARG A 175 7.12 -7.69 24.15
N MET A 176 6.92 -7.16 22.95
CA MET A 176 5.67 -7.30 22.22
C MET A 176 5.79 -8.45 21.23
N ARG A 177 4.75 -9.26 21.13
CA ARG A 177 4.67 -10.41 20.25
C ARG A 177 3.41 -10.34 19.41
N TRP A 178 3.55 -10.50 18.10
CA TRP A 178 2.42 -10.49 17.16
C TRP A 178 2.31 -11.84 16.45
N THR A 179 1.06 -12.28 16.26
CA THR A 179 0.71 -13.45 15.45
C THR A 179 0.16 -12.94 14.12
N CYS A 180 0.89 -13.16 13.04
CA CYS A 180 0.63 -12.58 11.73
C CYS A 180 0.47 -13.68 10.68
N TYR A 181 -0.35 -13.42 9.66
CA TYR A 181 -0.60 -14.33 8.55
C TYR A 181 -0.48 -13.58 7.24
N TRP A 182 0.29 -14.13 6.30
CA TRP A 182 0.26 -13.66 4.92
C TRP A 182 -0.94 -14.26 4.21
N ARG A 183 -1.90 -13.43 3.79
CA ARG A 183 -3.12 -13.87 3.11
C ARG A 183 -3.07 -13.55 1.64
N LEU A 184 -3.38 -14.55 0.82
CA LEU A 184 -3.57 -14.36 -0.61
C LEU A 184 -4.80 -13.50 -0.87
N GLY A 185 -4.69 -12.51 -1.76
CA GLY A 185 -5.77 -11.57 -2.03
C GLY A 185 -6.87 -12.18 -2.90
N ALA A 186 -8.11 -12.07 -2.46
CA ALA A 186 -9.27 -12.65 -3.16
C ALA A 186 -9.57 -12.03 -4.54
N VAL A 187 -8.95 -10.88 -4.87
CA VAL A 187 -9.15 -10.20 -6.17
C VAL A 187 -8.34 -10.80 -7.31
N LYS A 188 -7.43 -11.73 -7.02
CA LYS A 188 -6.65 -12.48 -8.01
C LYS A 188 -6.98 -13.95 -7.92
N THR A 189 -7.14 -14.59 -9.07
CA THR A 189 -7.32 -16.04 -9.19
C THR A 189 -5.99 -16.79 -9.16
N GLU A 190 -4.90 -16.12 -9.59
CA GLU A 190 -3.55 -16.66 -9.62
C GLU A 190 -2.60 -15.78 -8.81
N HIS A 191 -1.75 -16.41 -8.02
CA HIS A 191 -0.73 -15.77 -7.22
C HIS A 191 0.65 -16.29 -7.63
N CYS A 192 1.68 -15.42 -7.53
CA CYS A 192 3.05 -15.84 -7.80
C CYS A 192 3.55 -16.83 -6.73
N ASP A 193 4.56 -17.63 -7.08
CA ASP A 193 5.12 -18.67 -6.21
C ASP A 193 5.62 -18.10 -4.87
N ASP A 194 6.21 -16.90 -4.87
CA ASP A 194 6.64 -16.24 -3.62
C ASP A 194 5.46 -15.97 -2.68
N CYS A 195 4.34 -15.46 -3.21
CA CYS A 195 3.15 -15.20 -2.40
C CYS A 195 2.52 -16.50 -1.86
N VAL A 196 2.47 -17.54 -2.68
CA VAL A 196 2.00 -18.86 -2.26
C VAL A 196 2.92 -19.43 -1.19
N GLY A 197 4.24 -19.38 -1.40
CA GLY A 197 5.23 -19.84 -0.43
C GLY A 197 5.12 -19.09 0.90
N ARG A 198 4.96 -17.75 0.88
CA ARG A 198 4.73 -16.96 2.10
C ARG A 198 3.42 -17.35 2.80
N ALA A 199 2.34 -17.55 2.06
CA ALA A 199 1.06 -17.97 2.65
C ALA A 199 1.12 -19.35 3.31
N MET A 200 2.02 -20.21 2.86
CA MET A 200 2.27 -21.53 3.48
C MET A 200 3.19 -21.43 4.69
N THR A 201 4.29 -20.67 4.59
CA THR A 201 5.34 -20.61 5.62
C THR A 201 5.06 -19.59 6.72
N TRP A 202 4.35 -18.48 6.40
CA TRP A 202 3.95 -17.44 7.33
C TRP A 202 2.48 -17.60 7.77
N ASN A 203 2.16 -18.79 8.31
CA ASN A 203 0.79 -19.20 8.66
C ASN A 203 0.72 -20.02 9.96
N PRO A 204 0.96 -19.46 11.15
CA PRO A 204 1.32 -18.05 11.42
C PRO A 204 2.83 -17.75 11.31
N LEU A 205 3.14 -16.48 11.09
CA LEU A 205 4.43 -15.89 11.40
C LEU A 205 4.36 -15.21 12.76
N ILE A 206 5.30 -15.53 13.64
CA ILE A 206 5.45 -14.85 14.92
C ILE A 206 6.57 -13.83 14.76
N VAL A 207 6.28 -12.56 15.08
CA VAL A 207 7.28 -11.49 15.13
C VAL A 207 7.31 -10.87 16.52
N GLU A 208 8.49 -10.45 16.95
CA GLU A 208 8.72 -9.89 18.28
C GLU A 208 9.53 -8.59 18.20
N ALA A 209 9.25 -7.66 19.11
CA ALA A 209 10.05 -6.46 19.34
C ALA A 209 10.23 -6.22 20.82
N ALA A 210 11.43 -5.71 21.18
CA ALA A 210 11.75 -5.27 22.53
C ALA A 210 11.11 -3.93 22.85
#